data_fb9579483d06320151a0c274eea0f9d1
#
_entry.id   fb9579483d06320151a0c274eea0f9d1
#
_cell.length_a   1.000
_cell.length_b   1.000
_cell.length_c   1.000
_cell.angle_alpha   90.00
_cell.angle_beta   90.00
_cell.angle_gamma   90.00
#
_symmetry.space_group_name_H-M   'P 1'
#
loop_
_entity.id
_entity.type
_entity.pdbx_description
1 polymer ?
#
loop_
_entity_poly.entity_id
_entity_poly.type
_entity_poly.pdbx_seq_one_letter_code
_entity_poly.pdbx_strand_id
1 'polypeptide(L)'
;MPDKSQLRRASGHGRLPAVVAAMAIACAVSLPPVAVAVEAPRQLAVRCDDVGMCHSVNLAVRKLIASGIPFSTSVMFACPWYLEAVEILAQHPEIGVGVHLTLNSEWEHYKWGPVRGRSLVPSLVDANGHFLPSEEAFAARAPDLREVEAELRAQIERALASGLRIDYLDAHMQTAYSTRELRALVEKLARDYGLGISTYFGERSASLWDVAPERKLATLLRFVRESGPGLTLLVAHLGLDNEEMTALVDTNYLQDPFRVGRHRQAELDALTSPAFRAAVAAAGLEFLTYRQVIERRGLKAMTAPEQLSGYSTELQRPK
;
A
#
# COMPACT_ATOMS: atom_id res chain seq x y z
N MET A 1 -81.19 50.58 38.55
CA MET A 1 -81.68 51.67 39.41
C MET A 1 -81.31 51.39 40.85
N PRO A 2 -81.01 52.37 41.63
CA PRO A 2 -80.20 53.59 41.43
C PRO A 2 -78.95 53.51 42.34
N ASP A 3 -78.09 54.39 42.61
CA ASP A 3 -78.04 55.83 42.56
C ASP A 3 -76.63 56.37 42.72
N LYS A 4 -76.51 57.55 42.35
CA LYS A 4 -75.40 58.47 42.28
C LYS A 4 -74.88 58.90 43.67
N SER A 5 -73.76 59.43 43.62
CA SER A 5 -73.25 60.72 44.13
C SER A 5 -71.99 60.59 44.96
N GLN A 6 -71.07 61.29 44.66
CA GLN A 6 -70.55 62.63 44.68
C GLN A 6 -69.20 62.72 45.42
N LEU A 7 -68.27 63.24 44.74
CA LEU A 7 -67.40 64.39 45.03
C LEU A 7 -66.57 64.45 46.35
N ARG A 8 -65.24 64.55 46.29
CA ARG A 8 -64.56 65.85 46.37
C ARG A 8 -62.99 65.65 46.33
N ARG A 9 -62.37 66.63 45.75
CA ARG A 9 -60.97 66.97 45.56
C ARG A 9 -60.18 66.99 46.85
N ALA A 10 -58.86 66.59 46.75
CA ALA A 10 -57.80 67.33 47.41
C ALA A 10 -56.52 67.09 46.64
N SER A 11 -55.85 68.18 46.30
CA SER A 11 -54.54 68.35 45.67
C SER A 11 -53.42 68.03 46.63
N GLY A 12 -52.44 67.26 46.17
CA GLY A 12 -51.20 67.05 46.93
C GLY A 12 -50.03 66.79 45.94
N HIS A 13 -49.22 67.82 45.81
CA HIS A 13 -47.94 67.71 45.02
C HIS A 13 -46.95 66.89 45.81
N GLY A 14 -46.58 65.74 45.28
CA GLY A 14 -45.45 64.94 45.76
C GLY A 14 -44.52 64.59 44.58
N ARG A 15 -43.36 65.19 44.53
CA ARG A 15 -42.29 64.86 43.59
C ARG A 15 -41.76 63.46 43.94
N LEU A 16 -41.80 62.53 43.00
CA LEU A 16 -41.03 61.24 43.04
C LEU A 16 -39.77 61.36 42.27
N PRO A 17 -38.64 60.78 42.76
CA PRO A 17 -37.38 60.81 42.07
C PRO A 17 -37.35 59.79 40.90
N ALA A 18 -36.73 60.17 39.81
CA ALA A 18 -36.50 59.33 38.66
C ALA A 18 -35.49 58.18 39.00
N VAL A 19 -35.95 56.94 38.97
CA VAL A 19 -35.11 55.76 39.03
C VAL A 19 -34.58 55.49 37.61
N VAL A 20 -33.32 55.75 37.42
CA VAL A 20 -32.62 55.37 36.16
C VAL A 20 -32.39 53.86 36.22
N ALA A 21 -33.14 53.08 35.44
CA ALA A 21 -32.91 51.67 35.23
C ALA A 21 -31.73 51.50 34.24
N ALA A 22 -30.55 51.13 34.76
CA ALA A 22 -29.40 50.74 33.94
C ALA A 22 -29.68 49.37 33.35
N MET A 23 -29.97 49.32 32.05
CA MET A 23 -30.09 48.06 31.28
C MET A 23 -28.67 47.54 30.97
N ALA A 24 -28.20 46.55 31.72
CA ALA A 24 -26.98 45.84 31.41
C ALA A 24 -27.19 44.93 30.20
N ILE A 25 -26.67 45.33 29.03
CA ILE A 25 -26.60 44.47 27.83
C ILE A 25 -25.47 43.48 28.06
N ALA A 26 -25.81 42.25 28.43
CA ALA A 26 -24.86 41.15 28.45
C ALA A 26 -24.56 40.75 26.99
N CYS A 27 -23.43 41.20 26.46
CA CYS A 27 -22.88 40.68 25.22
C CYS A 27 -22.45 39.22 25.48
N ALA A 28 -23.25 38.26 25.11
CA ALA A 28 -22.86 36.87 25.03
C ALA A 28 -21.88 36.71 23.84
N VAL A 29 -20.59 36.71 24.15
CA VAL A 29 -19.56 36.33 23.19
C VAL A 29 -19.68 34.83 22.96
N SER A 30 -20.38 34.42 21.91
CA SER A 30 -20.37 33.03 21.44
C SER A 30 -19.02 32.73 20.85
N LEU A 31 -18.15 32.03 21.60
CA LEU A 31 -16.93 31.43 21.04
C LEU A 31 -17.35 30.42 20.00
N PRO A 32 -16.72 30.44 18.81
CA PRO A 32 -16.97 29.40 17.82
C PRO A 32 -16.58 28.04 18.40
N PRO A 33 -17.31 26.95 18.07
CA PRO A 33 -16.94 25.62 18.51
C PRO A 33 -15.52 25.32 18.03
N VAL A 34 -14.64 24.99 18.96
CA VAL A 34 -13.30 24.46 18.62
C VAL A 34 -13.55 23.14 17.92
N ALA A 35 -13.37 23.11 16.60
CA ALA A 35 -13.38 21.88 15.83
C ALA A 35 -12.19 21.03 16.33
N VAL A 36 -12.49 20.04 17.16
CA VAL A 36 -11.50 19.00 17.49
C VAL A 36 -11.24 18.27 16.19
N ALA A 37 -10.07 18.48 15.61
CA ALA A 37 -9.63 17.74 14.46
C ALA A 37 -9.58 16.25 14.87
N VAL A 38 -10.49 15.44 14.34
CA VAL A 38 -10.44 14.00 14.53
C VAL A 38 -9.20 13.52 13.78
N GLU A 39 -8.23 13.03 14.54
CA GLU A 39 -7.00 12.50 13.97
C GLU A 39 -7.34 11.34 13.02
N ALA A 40 -6.72 11.31 11.83
CA ALA A 40 -6.96 10.25 10.86
C ALA A 40 -6.60 8.88 11.46
N PRO A 41 -7.39 7.81 11.21
CA PRO A 41 -7.11 6.50 11.78
C PRO A 41 -5.72 6.01 11.34
N ARG A 42 -5.05 5.28 12.24
CA ARG A 42 -3.76 4.65 11.96
C ARG A 42 -4.00 3.33 11.26
N GLN A 43 -3.57 3.19 10.01
CA GLN A 43 -3.87 2.05 9.14
C GLN A 43 -2.58 1.44 8.61
N LEU A 44 -2.54 0.11 8.55
CA LEU A 44 -1.40 -0.67 8.05
C LEU A 44 -1.87 -1.62 6.94
N ALA A 45 -1.38 -1.42 5.73
CA ALA A 45 -1.45 -2.40 4.66
C ALA A 45 -0.12 -3.17 4.59
N VAL A 46 -0.19 -4.49 4.61
CA VAL A 46 0.96 -5.36 4.30
C VAL A 46 0.77 -5.86 2.88
N ARG A 47 1.80 -5.71 2.04
CA ARG A 47 1.83 -6.23 0.67
C ARG A 47 3.01 -7.17 0.51
N CYS A 48 2.72 -8.41 0.12
CA CYS A 48 3.73 -9.43 -0.15
C CYS A 48 4.00 -9.50 -1.64
N ASP A 49 5.19 -9.09 -2.05
CA ASP A 49 5.62 -9.06 -3.44
C ASP A 49 6.22 -10.40 -3.90
N ASP A 50 6.41 -10.56 -5.21
CA ASP A 50 7.00 -11.72 -5.90
C ASP A 50 6.25 -13.04 -5.74
N VAL A 51 4.98 -13.04 -5.36
CA VAL A 51 4.19 -14.27 -5.22
C VAL A 51 4.05 -14.94 -6.60
N GLY A 52 4.28 -16.24 -6.66
CA GLY A 52 4.32 -16.98 -7.94
C GLY A 52 5.71 -16.97 -8.62
N MET A 53 6.72 -16.31 -8.05
CA MET A 53 8.08 -16.35 -8.57
C MET A 53 8.63 -17.77 -8.51
N CYS A 54 8.61 -18.42 -7.35
CA CYS A 54 9.07 -19.79 -7.15
C CYS A 54 8.25 -20.48 -6.04
N HIS A 55 8.45 -21.81 -5.91
CA HIS A 55 7.73 -22.62 -4.92
C HIS A 55 7.98 -22.18 -3.47
N SER A 56 9.21 -21.84 -3.13
CA SER A 56 9.57 -21.39 -1.77
C SER A 56 8.88 -20.09 -1.36
N VAL A 57 8.61 -19.17 -2.28
CA VAL A 57 7.82 -17.96 -2.04
C VAL A 57 6.35 -18.35 -1.76
N ASN A 58 5.77 -19.21 -2.57
CA ASN A 58 4.38 -19.67 -2.40
C ASN A 58 4.19 -20.40 -1.07
N LEU A 59 5.14 -21.23 -0.66
CA LEU A 59 5.13 -21.89 0.67
C LEU A 59 5.21 -20.87 1.81
N ALA A 60 5.99 -19.80 1.66
CA ALA A 60 6.05 -18.73 2.65
C ALA A 60 4.71 -17.99 2.77
N VAL A 61 4.02 -17.75 1.65
CA VAL A 61 2.66 -17.18 1.65
C VAL A 61 1.68 -18.09 2.41
N ARG A 62 1.72 -19.42 2.22
CA ARG A 62 0.91 -20.36 3.02
C ARG A 62 1.16 -20.21 4.53
N LYS A 63 2.41 -20.01 4.95
CA LYS A 63 2.75 -19.79 6.37
C LYS A 63 2.20 -18.44 6.87
N LEU A 64 2.26 -17.39 6.06
CA LEU A 64 1.68 -16.11 6.43
C LEU A 64 0.15 -16.19 6.56
N ILE A 65 -0.53 -16.89 5.65
CA ILE A 65 -1.96 -17.19 5.73
C ILE A 65 -2.29 -17.89 7.06
N ALA A 66 -1.55 -18.94 7.41
CA ALA A 66 -1.75 -19.68 8.66
C ALA A 66 -1.53 -18.81 9.91
N SER A 67 -0.76 -17.73 9.82
CA SER A 67 -0.60 -16.77 10.93
C SER A 67 -1.84 -15.92 11.18
N GLY A 68 -2.76 -15.82 10.21
CA GLY A 68 -4.00 -15.05 10.32
C GLY A 68 -3.80 -13.52 10.31
N ILE A 69 -2.64 -13.01 9.86
CA ILE A 69 -2.42 -11.59 9.65
C ILE A 69 -3.05 -11.17 8.33
N PRO A 70 -3.89 -10.10 8.28
CA PRO A 70 -4.41 -9.57 7.03
C PRO A 70 -3.30 -9.00 6.16
N PHE A 71 -3.29 -9.34 4.86
CA PHE A 71 -2.31 -8.85 3.90
C PHE A 71 -2.86 -8.84 2.47
N SER A 72 -2.11 -8.28 1.55
CA SER A 72 -2.32 -8.37 0.11
C SER A 72 -1.12 -9.02 -0.56
N THR A 73 -1.31 -9.57 -1.74
CA THR A 73 -0.24 -10.17 -2.55
C THR A 73 -0.10 -9.45 -3.88
N SER A 74 1.13 -9.36 -4.38
CA SER A 74 1.42 -8.96 -5.75
C SER A 74 2.01 -10.17 -6.49
N VAL A 75 1.26 -10.69 -7.47
CA VAL A 75 1.55 -11.94 -8.15
C VAL A 75 2.29 -11.70 -9.46
N MET A 76 3.42 -12.38 -9.66
CA MET A 76 4.22 -12.38 -10.89
C MET A 76 3.64 -13.35 -11.93
N PHE A 77 2.67 -12.89 -12.71
CA PHE A 77 2.04 -13.73 -13.75
C PHE A 77 2.96 -14.05 -14.94
N ALA A 78 4.14 -13.44 -15.02
CA ALA A 78 5.19 -13.81 -15.96
C ALA A 78 6.01 -15.03 -15.51
N CYS A 79 6.00 -15.37 -14.22
CA CYS A 79 6.77 -16.48 -13.65
C CYS A 79 5.98 -17.80 -13.70
N PRO A 80 6.64 -18.97 -13.86
CA PRO A 80 5.94 -20.24 -14.06
C PRO A 80 5.16 -20.74 -12.83
N TRP A 81 5.55 -20.36 -11.61
CA TRP A 81 4.89 -20.80 -10.37
C TRP A 81 3.62 -20.00 -10.00
N TYR A 82 3.18 -19.08 -10.88
CA TYR A 82 1.92 -18.35 -10.65
C TYR A 82 0.69 -19.27 -10.53
N LEU A 83 0.69 -20.43 -11.19
CA LEU A 83 -0.44 -21.39 -11.10
C LEU A 83 -0.64 -21.91 -9.68
N GLU A 84 0.44 -22.23 -8.97
CA GLU A 84 0.36 -22.63 -7.56
C GLU A 84 -0.11 -21.46 -6.69
N ALA A 85 0.37 -20.24 -6.97
CA ALA A 85 -0.10 -19.04 -6.28
C ALA A 85 -1.61 -18.84 -6.48
N VAL A 86 -2.12 -19.04 -7.70
CA VAL A 86 -3.56 -18.98 -8.01
C VAL A 86 -4.34 -20.02 -7.21
N GLU A 87 -3.85 -21.27 -7.15
CA GLU A 87 -4.50 -22.34 -6.36
C GLU A 87 -4.59 -21.99 -4.88
N ILE A 88 -3.52 -21.43 -4.30
CA ILE A 88 -3.49 -20.99 -2.91
C ILE A 88 -4.49 -19.85 -2.70
N LEU A 89 -4.42 -18.81 -3.51
CA LEU A 89 -5.21 -17.58 -3.34
C LEU A 89 -6.70 -17.79 -3.63
N ALA A 90 -7.05 -18.72 -4.49
CA ALA A 90 -8.45 -19.08 -4.75
C ALA A 90 -9.17 -19.64 -3.51
N GLN A 91 -8.43 -20.20 -2.56
CA GLN A 91 -8.96 -20.70 -1.28
C GLN A 91 -9.04 -19.61 -0.20
N HIS A 92 -8.52 -18.39 -0.48
CA HIS A 92 -8.39 -17.30 0.46
C HIS A 92 -8.91 -15.97 -0.13
N PRO A 93 -10.24 -15.87 -0.39
CA PRO A 93 -10.83 -14.70 -1.03
C PRO A 93 -10.73 -13.40 -0.20
N GLU A 94 -10.38 -13.50 1.08
CA GLU A 94 -10.12 -12.34 1.95
C GLU A 94 -8.84 -11.59 1.60
N ILE A 95 -7.88 -12.23 0.91
CA ILE A 95 -6.61 -11.63 0.52
C ILE A 95 -6.81 -10.72 -0.69
N GLY A 96 -6.27 -9.49 -0.63
CA GLY A 96 -6.22 -8.60 -1.77
C GLY A 96 -5.17 -9.08 -2.78
N VAL A 97 -5.50 -9.15 -4.06
CA VAL A 97 -4.58 -9.64 -5.10
C VAL A 97 -4.28 -8.56 -6.11
N GLY A 98 -2.99 -8.29 -6.31
CA GLY A 98 -2.47 -7.42 -7.35
C GLY A 98 -1.69 -8.18 -8.42
N VAL A 99 -1.50 -7.53 -9.57
CA VAL A 99 -0.57 -7.96 -10.60
C VAL A 99 0.77 -7.27 -10.37
N HIS A 100 1.81 -8.06 -10.11
CA HIS A 100 3.19 -7.57 -10.02
C HIS A 100 3.76 -7.45 -11.43
N LEU A 101 3.55 -6.28 -12.06
CA LEU A 101 3.96 -6.01 -13.44
C LEU A 101 5.47 -6.20 -13.59
N THR A 102 5.86 -7.18 -14.39
CA THR A 102 7.22 -7.70 -14.42
C THR A 102 7.88 -7.40 -15.78
N LEU A 103 8.99 -6.65 -15.74
CA LEU A 103 9.81 -6.32 -16.92
C LEU A 103 11.29 -6.69 -16.74
N ASN A 104 11.63 -7.30 -15.59
CA ASN A 104 12.99 -7.70 -15.23
C ASN A 104 13.06 -9.18 -14.82
N SER A 105 14.26 -9.76 -14.89
CA SER A 105 14.58 -11.11 -14.43
C SER A 105 16.01 -11.13 -13.90
N GLU A 106 16.17 -10.88 -12.61
CA GLU A 106 17.43 -10.50 -11.97
C GLU A 106 18.34 -11.67 -11.57
N TRP A 107 17.79 -12.90 -11.41
CA TRP A 107 18.58 -14.02 -10.93
C TRP A 107 19.51 -14.59 -12.02
N GLU A 108 20.68 -15.10 -11.68
CA GLU A 108 21.66 -15.60 -12.66
C GLU A 108 21.16 -16.84 -13.41
N HIS A 109 20.72 -17.85 -12.69
CA HIS A 109 20.37 -19.17 -13.24
C HIS A 109 18.86 -19.44 -13.32
N TYR A 110 18.05 -18.56 -12.74
CA TYR A 110 16.60 -18.66 -12.71
C TYR A 110 15.99 -17.46 -13.43
N LYS A 111 15.66 -17.65 -14.69
CA LYS A 111 15.20 -16.58 -15.59
C LYS A 111 13.79 -16.85 -16.07
N TRP A 112 13.05 -15.77 -16.24
CA TRP A 112 11.75 -15.77 -16.89
C TRP A 112 11.72 -14.74 -18.01
N GLY A 113 10.73 -14.87 -18.88
CA GLY A 113 10.54 -14.01 -20.03
C GLY A 113 9.09 -13.55 -20.17
N PRO A 114 8.80 -12.82 -21.24
CA PRO A 114 7.49 -12.20 -21.44
C PRO A 114 6.38 -13.23 -21.69
N VAL A 115 5.18 -12.89 -21.18
CA VAL A 115 3.92 -13.61 -21.42
C VAL A 115 3.59 -13.64 -22.91
N ARG A 116 3.88 -12.55 -23.64
CA ARG A 116 3.67 -12.44 -25.08
C ARG A 116 4.62 -13.32 -25.91
N GLY A 117 5.75 -13.73 -25.30
CA GLY A 117 6.81 -14.43 -26.00
C GLY A 117 7.77 -13.49 -26.75
N ARG A 118 9.02 -13.89 -26.79
CA ARG A 118 10.17 -13.07 -27.27
C ARG A 118 10.03 -12.52 -28.70
N SER A 119 9.32 -13.24 -29.58
CA SER A 119 9.14 -12.83 -30.98
C SER A 119 8.20 -11.64 -31.16
N LEU A 120 7.31 -11.40 -30.21
CA LEU A 120 6.32 -10.32 -30.25
C LEU A 120 6.77 -9.09 -29.48
N VAL A 121 7.75 -9.24 -28.59
CA VAL A 121 8.28 -8.14 -27.76
C VAL A 121 9.82 -8.21 -27.71
N PRO A 122 10.51 -8.19 -28.87
CA PRO A 122 11.96 -8.39 -28.94
C PRO A 122 12.77 -7.29 -28.24
N SER A 123 12.24 -6.09 -28.07
CA SER A 123 12.94 -5.01 -27.37
C SER A 123 13.02 -5.23 -25.85
N LEU A 124 12.21 -6.14 -25.28
CA LEU A 124 12.14 -6.38 -23.85
C LEU A 124 13.06 -7.49 -23.35
N VAL A 125 13.74 -8.20 -24.26
CA VAL A 125 14.44 -9.44 -23.93
C VAL A 125 15.91 -9.44 -24.35
N ASP A 126 16.67 -10.30 -23.70
CA ASP A 126 18.03 -10.67 -24.09
C ASP A 126 18.06 -11.64 -25.31
N ALA A 127 19.25 -12.05 -25.73
CA ALA A 127 19.42 -12.99 -26.85
C ALA A 127 18.77 -14.37 -26.61
N ASN A 128 18.57 -14.76 -25.34
CA ASN A 128 17.94 -16.02 -24.95
C ASN A 128 16.41 -15.92 -24.80
N GLY A 129 15.87 -14.70 -24.83
CA GLY A 129 14.44 -14.45 -24.71
C GLY A 129 13.94 -14.24 -23.28
N HIS A 130 14.87 -13.96 -22.34
CA HIS A 130 14.52 -13.60 -20.97
C HIS A 130 14.48 -12.08 -20.80
N PHE A 131 13.70 -11.60 -19.83
CA PHE A 131 13.78 -10.21 -19.42
C PHE A 131 15.18 -9.82 -18.94
N LEU A 132 15.50 -8.54 -19.00
CA LEU A 132 16.77 -7.97 -18.60
C LEU A 132 16.92 -7.94 -17.07
N PRO A 133 18.14 -7.97 -16.52
CA PRO A 133 18.32 -8.17 -15.08
C PRO A 133 18.00 -6.97 -14.20
N SER A 134 18.00 -5.75 -14.73
CA SER A 134 17.80 -4.53 -13.93
C SER A 134 17.06 -3.44 -14.69
N GLU A 135 16.65 -2.39 -13.98
CA GLU A 135 16.06 -1.18 -14.55
C GLU A 135 17.04 -0.49 -15.51
N GLU A 136 18.33 -0.42 -15.13
CA GLU A 136 19.36 0.21 -15.97
C GLU A 136 19.58 -0.57 -17.28
N ALA A 137 19.61 -1.91 -17.21
CA ALA A 137 19.73 -2.75 -18.39
C ALA A 137 18.49 -2.63 -19.29
N PHE A 138 17.30 -2.55 -18.70
CA PHE A 138 16.04 -2.30 -19.41
C PHE A 138 16.05 -0.93 -20.10
N ALA A 139 16.43 0.12 -19.41
CA ALA A 139 16.53 1.47 -19.98
C ALA A 139 17.58 1.55 -21.11
N ALA A 140 18.75 0.94 -20.92
CA ALA A 140 19.80 0.89 -21.93
C ALA A 140 19.38 0.16 -23.21
N ARG A 141 18.42 -0.76 -23.12
CA ARG A 141 17.83 -1.46 -24.27
C ARG A 141 16.92 -0.56 -25.12
N ALA A 142 16.50 0.61 -24.59
CA ALA A 142 15.55 1.53 -25.22
C ALA A 142 14.27 0.81 -25.73
N PRO A 143 13.47 0.23 -24.83
CA PRO A 143 12.34 -0.61 -25.20
C PRO A 143 11.26 0.15 -25.97
N ASP A 144 10.63 -0.52 -26.94
CA ASP A 144 9.46 0.01 -27.65
C ASP A 144 8.26 0.02 -26.69
N LEU A 145 7.71 1.20 -26.41
CA LEU A 145 6.56 1.36 -25.50
C LEU A 145 5.31 0.58 -25.94
N ARG A 146 5.16 0.30 -27.24
CA ARG A 146 4.05 -0.54 -27.72
C ARG A 146 4.25 -2.00 -27.34
N GLU A 147 5.51 -2.47 -27.34
CA GLU A 147 5.84 -3.82 -26.87
C GLU A 147 5.68 -3.90 -25.34
N VAL A 148 6.08 -2.87 -24.59
CA VAL A 148 5.83 -2.78 -23.15
C VAL A 148 4.33 -2.84 -22.86
N GLU A 149 3.50 -2.03 -23.55
CA GLU A 149 2.04 -2.06 -23.38
C GLU A 149 1.47 -3.44 -23.66
N ALA A 150 1.90 -4.07 -24.77
CA ALA A 150 1.41 -5.39 -25.15
C ALA A 150 1.75 -6.46 -24.12
N GLU A 151 2.95 -6.41 -23.55
CA GLU A 151 3.40 -7.35 -22.50
C GLU A 151 2.64 -7.12 -21.19
N LEU A 152 2.55 -5.89 -20.71
CA LEU A 152 1.85 -5.59 -19.46
C LEU A 152 0.35 -5.93 -19.54
N ARG A 153 -0.29 -5.69 -20.71
CA ARG A 153 -1.67 -6.16 -20.95
C ARG A 153 -1.76 -7.68 -20.85
N ALA A 154 -0.85 -8.41 -21.46
CA ALA A 154 -0.85 -9.88 -21.42
C ALA A 154 -0.70 -10.43 -19.99
N GLN A 155 0.11 -9.78 -19.14
CA GLN A 155 0.22 -10.14 -17.72
C GLN A 155 -1.10 -9.89 -16.98
N ILE A 156 -1.74 -8.73 -17.18
CA ILE A 156 -3.05 -8.40 -16.57
C ILE A 156 -4.13 -9.37 -17.06
N GLU A 157 -4.19 -9.62 -18.37
CA GLU A 157 -5.19 -10.52 -18.96
C GLU A 157 -5.01 -11.97 -18.48
N ARG A 158 -3.77 -12.43 -18.31
CA ARG A 158 -3.47 -13.73 -17.69
C ARG A 158 -3.96 -13.78 -16.24
N ALA A 159 -3.75 -12.69 -15.49
CA ALA A 159 -4.24 -12.57 -14.12
C ALA A 159 -5.77 -12.65 -14.06
N LEU A 160 -6.46 -11.89 -14.89
CA LEU A 160 -7.94 -11.91 -14.96
C LEU A 160 -8.47 -13.28 -15.40
N ALA A 161 -7.80 -13.93 -16.35
CA ALA A 161 -8.16 -15.28 -16.83
C ALA A 161 -7.92 -16.38 -15.77
N SER A 162 -7.17 -16.12 -14.70
CA SER A 162 -6.93 -17.07 -13.62
C SER A 162 -8.16 -17.35 -12.75
N GLY A 163 -9.19 -16.51 -12.85
CA GLY A 163 -10.40 -16.57 -12.02
C GLY A 163 -10.25 -15.90 -10.65
N LEU A 164 -9.08 -15.38 -10.29
CA LEU A 164 -8.90 -14.56 -9.09
C LEU A 164 -9.55 -13.18 -9.26
N ARG A 165 -10.07 -12.62 -8.18
CA ARG A 165 -10.41 -11.20 -8.14
C ARG A 165 -9.12 -10.39 -8.04
N ILE A 166 -8.82 -9.66 -9.10
CA ILE A 166 -7.66 -8.76 -9.15
C ILE A 166 -8.11 -7.38 -8.70
N ASP A 167 -7.38 -6.79 -7.76
CA ASP A 167 -7.75 -5.52 -7.13
C ASP A 167 -6.85 -4.35 -7.59
N TYR A 168 -5.55 -4.59 -7.83
CA TYR A 168 -4.60 -3.52 -8.12
C TYR A 168 -3.42 -3.96 -8.99
N LEU A 169 -2.65 -2.97 -9.43
CA LEU A 169 -1.36 -3.11 -10.11
C LEU A 169 -0.24 -2.56 -9.22
N ASP A 170 0.93 -3.17 -9.31
CA ASP A 170 2.20 -2.60 -8.86
C ASP A 170 3.34 -3.06 -9.78
N ALA A 171 4.60 -2.78 -9.48
CA ALA A 171 5.69 -3.06 -10.40
C ALA A 171 6.87 -3.74 -9.70
N HIS A 172 7.31 -4.89 -10.25
CA HIS A 172 8.54 -5.55 -9.88
C HIS A 172 9.74 -4.63 -10.12
N MET A 173 10.63 -4.51 -9.12
CA MET A 173 11.80 -3.64 -9.15
C MET A 173 11.51 -2.18 -9.55
N GLN A 174 10.27 -1.72 -9.48
CA GLN A 174 9.80 -0.39 -9.89
C GLN A 174 9.99 -0.05 -11.38
N THR A 175 10.46 -0.98 -12.22
CA THR A 175 10.82 -0.72 -13.62
C THR A 175 9.67 -0.16 -14.45
N ALA A 176 8.43 -0.64 -14.25
CA ALA A 176 7.26 -0.09 -14.94
C ALA A 176 6.87 1.34 -14.51
N TYR A 177 7.57 1.92 -13.52
CA TYR A 177 7.40 3.30 -13.06
C TYR A 177 8.64 4.18 -13.30
N SER A 178 9.71 3.65 -13.88
CA SER A 178 11.02 4.30 -13.97
C SER A 178 11.03 5.57 -14.83
N THR A 179 10.10 5.69 -15.79
CA THR A 179 9.94 6.92 -16.58
C THR A 179 8.51 7.44 -16.50
N ARG A 180 8.32 8.71 -16.91
CA ARG A 180 6.97 9.31 -16.97
C ARG A 180 6.07 8.56 -17.96
N GLU A 181 6.63 8.14 -19.09
CA GLU A 181 5.91 7.43 -20.14
C GLU A 181 5.45 6.05 -19.66
N LEU A 182 6.31 5.29 -18.98
CA LEU A 182 5.97 3.99 -18.38
C LEU A 182 4.91 4.15 -17.30
N ARG A 183 5.04 5.14 -16.43
CA ARG A 183 4.04 5.45 -15.41
C ARG A 183 2.68 5.77 -16.03
N ALA A 184 2.65 6.67 -17.04
CA ALA A 184 1.42 7.02 -17.74
C ALA A 184 0.76 5.79 -18.41
N LEU A 185 1.58 4.85 -18.87
CA LEU A 185 1.13 3.59 -19.42
C LEU A 185 0.46 2.71 -18.34
N VAL A 186 1.08 2.52 -17.18
CA VAL A 186 0.47 1.78 -16.06
C VAL A 186 -0.84 2.44 -15.61
N GLU A 187 -0.87 3.76 -15.50
CA GLU A 187 -2.10 4.51 -15.17
C GLU A 187 -3.21 4.31 -16.21
N LYS A 188 -2.83 4.27 -17.51
CA LYS A 188 -3.77 3.93 -18.60
C LYS A 188 -4.32 2.52 -18.43
N LEU A 189 -3.44 1.53 -18.19
CA LEU A 189 -3.83 0.13 -17.99
C LEU A 189 -4.74 -0.02 -16.76
N ALA A 190 -4.41 0.62 -15.65
CA ALA A 190 -5.25 0.59 -14.46
C ALA A 190 -6.67 1.12 -14.75
N ARG A 191 -6.79 2.22 -15.51
CA ARG A 191 -8.10 2.74 -15.95
C ARG A 191 -8.81 1.79 -16.90
N ASP A 192 -8.11 1.23 -17.89
CA ASP A 192 -8.67 0.34 -18.90
C ASP A 192 -9.29 -0.91 -18.27
N TYR A 193 -8.68 -1.45 -17.21
CA TYR A 193 -9.13 -2.65 -16.52
C TYR A 193 -9.89 -2.39 -15.20
N GLY A 194 -10.05 -1.13 -14.79
CA GLY A 194 -10.75 -0.77 -13.56
C GLY A 194 -10.03 -1.23 -12.29
N LEU A 195 -8.70 -1.17 -12.26
CA LEU A 195 -7.85 -1.63 -11.17
C LEU A 195 -7.25 -0.44 -10.39
N GLY A 196 -6.96 -0.66 -9.10
CA GLY A 196 -6.17 0.27 -8.30
C GLY A 196 -4.69 0.27 -8.72
N ILE A 197 -3.94 1.25 -8.21
CA ILE A 197 -2.47 1.25 -8.28
C ILE A 197 -1.96 1.38 -6.85
N SER A 198 -1.10 0.45 -6.42
CA SER A 198 -0.45 0.53 -5.12
C SER A 198 0.41 1.80 -5.03
N THR A 199 0.43 2.44 -3.88
CA THR A 199 1.04 3.74 -3.58
C THR A 199 0.28 4.99 -4.08
N TYR A 200 -0.87 4.81 -4.74
CA TYR A 200 -1.71 5.92 -5.23
C TYR A 200 -2.84 6.33 -4.28
N PHE A 201 -2.89 5.76 -3.09
CA PHE A 201 -3.90 6.08 -2.08
C PHE A 201 -3.33 6.90 -0.91
N GLY A 202 -2.21 7.60 -1.12
CA GLY A 202 -1.57 8.42 -0.09
C GLY A 202 -0.87 7.60 1.00
N GLU A 203 -0.40 6.40 0.65
CA GLU A 203 0.35 5.53 1.55
C GLU A 203 1.75 6.07 1.83
N ARG A 204 2.19 5.98 3.06
CA ARG A 204 3.61 6.07 3.41
C ARG A 204 4.21 4.67 3.30
N SER A 205 5.05 4.45 2.31
CA SER A 205 5.62 3.14 2.02
C SER A 205 6.92 2.90 2.78
N ALA A 206 7.10 1.66 3.26
CA ALA A 206 8.30 1.17 3.89
C ALA A 206 8.61 -0.27 3.46
N SER A 207 9.88 -0.66 3.49
CA SER A 207 10.33 -2.02 3.20
C SER A 207 11.41 -2.44 4.19
N LEU A 208 11.46 -3.73 4.49
CA LEU A 208 12.51 -4.34 5.30
C LEU A 208 13.65 -4.93 4.44
N TRP A 209 13.58 -4.83 3.10
CA TRP A 209 14.49 -5.52 2.19
C TRP A 209 15.98 -5.31 2.51
N ASP A 210 16.38 -4.06 2.74
CA ASP A 210 17.79 -3.71 3.04
C ASP A 210 18.15 -3.76 4.52
N VAL A 211 17.23 -4.16 5.38
CA VAL A 211 17.50 -4.38 6.81
C VAL A 211 18.15 -5.75 6.97
N ALA A 212 19.26 -5.82 7.70
CA ALA A 212 19.94 -7.09 8.00
C ALA A 212 18.98 -8.09 8.64
N PRO A 213 19.03 -9.38 8.28
CA PRO A 213 18.08 -10.40 8.72
C PRO A 213 17.80 -10.41 10.22
N GLU A 214 18.86 -10.36 11.03
CA GLU A 214 18.79 -10.38 12.50
C GLU A 214 18.16 -9.13 13.12
N ARG A 215 18.03 -8.05 12.34
CA ARG A 215 17.44 -6.78 12.78
C ARG A 215 16.01 -6.56 12.30
N LYS A 216 15.51 -7.38 11.38
CA LYS A 216 14.21 -7.16 10.73
C LYS A 216 13.06 -7.09 11.74
N LEU A 217 12.95 -8.04 12.66
CA LEU A 217 11.91 -8.01 13.69
C LEU A 217 11.97 -6.74 14.56
N ALA A 218 13.14 -6.41 15.09
CA ALA A 218 13.29 -5.22 15.94
C ALA A 218 12.95 -3.93 15.18
N THR A 219 13.35 -3.84 13.91
CA THR A 219 13.04 -2.71 13.03
C THR A 219 11.54 -2.63 12.74
N LEU A 220 10.88 -3.76 12.46
CA LEU A 220 9.43 -3.83 12.23
C LEU A 220 8.65 -3.38 13.47
N LEU A 221 9.03 -3.84 14.66
CA LEU A 221 8.37 -3.44 15.91
C LEU A 221 8.54 -1.95 16.20
N ARG A 222 9.70 -1.37 15.91
CA ARG A 222 9.92 0.07 16.00
C ARG A 222 9.03 0.83 15.02
N PHE A 223 9.01 0.42 13.75
CA PHE A 223 8.19 1.01 12.71
C PHE A 223 6.71 1.05 13.08
N VAL A 224 6.16 -0.05 13.59
CA VAL A 224 4.77 -0.12 14.07
C VAL A 224 4.49 0.91 15.17
N ARG A 225 5.38 1.03 16.15
CA ARG A 225 5.22 2.00 17.23
C ARG A 225 5.28 3.45 16.76
N GLU A 226 6.16 3.73 15.80
CA GLU A 226 6.41 5.09 15.26
C GLU A 226 5.46 5.47 14.12
N SER A 227 4.66 4.52 13.61
CA SER A 227 3.66 4.81 12.57
C SER A 227 2.65 5.84 13.06
N GLY A 228 2.51 6.95 12.34
CA GLY A 228 1.56 8.02 12.64
C GLY A 228 0.18 7.78 12.00
N PRO A 229 -0.72 8.78 12.06
CA PRO A 229 -2.03 8.75 11.43
C PRO A 229 -1.95 8.55 9.91
N GLY A 230 -2.99 7.98 9.32
CA GLY A 230 -3.11 7.69 7.89
C GLY A 230 -2.73 6.27 7.53
N LEU A 231 -2.64 6.00 6.23
CA LEU A 231 -2.33 4.70 5.68
C LEU A 231 -0.82 4.52 5.54
N THR A 232 -0.31 3.45 6.10
CA THR A 232 1.07 2.99 5.95
C THR A 232 1.08 1.70 5.15
N LEU A 233 1.96 1.61 4.15
CA LEU A 233 2.23 0.40 3.38
C LEU A 233 3.56 -0.21 3.83
N LEU A 234 3.52 -1.45 4.29
CA LEU A 234 4.70 -2.28 4.50
C LEU A 234 4.81 -3.25 3.32
N VAL A 235 5.88 -3.11 2.54
CA VAL A 235 6.22 -4.05 1.47
C VAL A 235 7.14 -5.12 2.02
N ALA A 236 6.80 -6.37 1.76
CA ALA A 236 7.53 -7.54 2.23
C ALA A 236 7.79 -8.52 1.09
N HIS A 237 8.97 -9.14 1.13
CA HIS A 237 9.39 -10.18 0.21
C HIS A 237 9.60 -11.48 1.01
N LEU A 238 8.67 -12.42 0.87
CA LEU A 238 8.67 -13.65 1.65
C LEU A 238 9.33 -14.80 0.88
N GLY A 239 9.94 -15.71 1.61
CA GLY A 239 10.49 -16.95 1.06
C GLY A 239 10.99 -17.86 2.18
N LEU A 240 11.08 -19.16 1.90
CA LEU A 240 11.73 -20.11 2.81
C LEU A 240 13.22 -20.16 2.49
N ASP A 241 14.08 -20.08 3.50
CA ASP A 241 15.52 -20.29 3.34
C ASP A 241 15.80 -21.80 3.20
N ASN A 242 15.71 -22.30 1.98
CA ASN A 242 15.89 -23.70 1.61
C ASN A 242 16.76 -23.84 0.34
N GLU A 243 16.96 -25.07 -0.15
CA GLU A 243 17.84 -25.36 -1.29
C GLU A 243 17.41 -24.62 -2.57
N GLU A 244 16.11 -24.47 -2.85
CA GLU A 244 15.63 -23.69 -3.99
C GLU A 244 16.01 -22.21 -3.85
N MET A 245 15.77 -21.61 -2.70
CA MET A 245 16.00 -20.19 -2.49
C MET A 245 17.51 -19.85 -2.39
N THR A 246 18.32 -20.74 -1.85
CA THR A 246 19.78 -20.55 -1.79
C THR A 246 20.47 -20.71 -3.14
N ALA A 247 19.80 -21.30 -4.14
CA ALA A 247 20.28 -21.37 -5.52
C ALA A 247 20.05 -20.07 -6.30
N LEU A 248 19.26 -19.13 -5.78
CA LEU A 248 19.02 -17.84 -6.43
C LEU A 248 20.21 -16.91 -6.19
N VAL A 249 20.91 -16.55 -7.28
CA VAL A 249 22.04 -15.62 -7.26
C VAL A 249 21.58 -14.27 -7.76
N ASP A 250 21.62 -13.27 -6.89
CA ASP A 250 21.21 -11.89 -7.21
C ASP A 250 22.34 -11.18 -7.98
N THR A 251 22.12 -10.94 -9.27
CA THR A 251 23.12 -10.29 -10.13
C THR A 251 23.25 -8.79 -9.90
N ASN A 252 22.31 -8.18 -9.15
CA ASN A 252 22.30 -6.75 -8.81
C ASN A 252 22.92 -6.48 -7.44
N TYR A 253 23.22 -7.50 -6.63
CA TYR A 253 23.76 -7.35 -5.28
C TYR A 253 25.06 -8.15 -5.07
N LEU A 254 26.13 -7.69 -5.72
CA LEU A 254 27.40 -8.42 -5.83
C LEU A 254 28.13 -8.62 -4.49
N GLN A 255 27.84 -7.83 -3.44
CA GLN A 255 28.47 -7.97 -2.12
C GLN A 255 27.95 -9.20 -1.35
N ASP A 256 26.71 -9.60 -1.58
CA ASP A 256 26.10 -10.80 -0.98
C ASP A 256 25.07 -11.40 -1.94
N PRO A 257 25.50 -12.00 -3.05
CA PRO A 257 24.60 -12.46 -4.11
C PRO A 257 23.70 -13.63 -3.68
N PHE A 258 24.02 -14.31 -2.57
CA PHE A 258 23.23 -15.41 -1.99
C PHE A 258 22.33 -14.97 -0.83
N ARG A 259 22.10 -13.67 -0.68
CA ARG A 259 21.33 -13.11 0.45
C ARG A 259 19.84 -13.46 0.47
N VAL A 260 19.28 -13.82 -0.68
CA VAL A 260 17.84 -13.82 -0.95
C VAL A 260 17.07 -14.69 0.04
N GLY A 261 17.48 -15.95 0.24
CA GLY A 261 16.82 -16.90 1.14
C GLY A 261 16.74 -16.36 2.57
N ARG A 262 17.91 -15.97 3.12
CA ARG A 262 18.01 -15.48 4.50
C ARG A 262 17.17 -14.22 4.74
N HIS A 263 17.18 -13.27 3.80
CA HIS A 263 16.42 -12.03 3.91
C HIS A 263 14.91 -12.27 3.86
N ARG A 264 14.44 -13.12 2.93
CA ARG A 264 13.03 -13.46 2.76
C ARG A 264 12.48 -14.28 3.93
N GLN A 265 13.27 -15.25 4.45
CA GLN A 265 12.90 -16.00 5.64
C GLN A 265 12.77 -15.07 6.87
N ALA A 266 13.71 -14.16 7.05
CA ALA A 266 13.67 -13.23 8.18
C ALA A 266 12.48 -12.24 8.11
N GLU A 267 12.00 -11.87 6.91
CA GLU A 267 10.78 -11.10 6.76
C GLU A 267 9.53 -11.93 7.12
N LEU A 268 9.49 -13.18 6.67
CA LEU A 268 8.43 -14.11 7.07
C LEU A 268 8.38 -14.28 8.59
N ASP A 269 9.52 -14.57 9.21
CA ASP A 269 9.62 -14.77 10.66
C ASP A 269 9.18 -13.51 11.43
N ALA A 270 9.59 -12.32 10.97
CA ALA A 270 9.19 -11.06 11.58
C ALA A 270 7.67 -10.84 11.50
N LEU A 271 7.07 -11.03 10.32
CA LEU A 271 5.63 -10.82 10.11
C LEU A 271 4.76 -11.85 10.84
N THR A 272 5.21 -13.10 10.91
CA THR A 272 4.46 -14.18 11.59
C THR A 272 4.67 -14.20 13.09
N SER A 273 5.58 -13.36 13.63
CA SER A 273 5.89 -13.35 15.06
C SER A 273 4.69 -12.89 15.91
N PRO A 274 4.45 -13.50 17.07
CA PRO A 274 3.45 -13.02 18.04
C PRO A 274 3.73 -11.57 18.48
N ALA A 275 5.01 -11.16 18.52
CA ALA A 275 5.43 -9.82 18.93
C ALA A 275 4.94 -8.75 17.93
N PHE A 276 4.96 -9.04 16.62
CA PHE A 276 4.44 -8.11 15.62
C PHE A 276 2.93 -7.90 15.79
N ARG A 277 2.17 -8.98 15.93
CA ARG A 277 0.72 -8.89 16.16
C ARG A 277 0.39 -8.09 17.42
N ALA A 278 1.09 -8.37 18.53
CA ALA A 278 0.92 -7.63 19.78
C ALA A 278 1.26 -6.15 19.64
N ALA A 279 2.32 -5.82 18.90
CA ALA A 279 2.73 -4.44 18.66
C ALA A 279 1.70 -3.66 17.83
N VAL A 280 1.13 -4.26 16.79
CA VAL A 280 0.07 -3.65 15.97
C VAL A 280 -1.17 -3.38 16.81
N ALA A 281 -1.61 -4.34 17.63
CA ALA A 281 -2.74 -4.17 18.53
C ALA A 281 -2.48 -3.07 19.57
N ALA A 282 -1.31 -3.07 20.21
CA ALA A 282 -0.92 -2.05 21.20
C ALA A 282 -0.81 -0.63 20.60
N ALA A 283 -0.43 -0.54 19.33
CA ALA A 283 -0.35 0.72 18.60
C ALA A 283 -1.72 1.22 18.09
N GLY A 284 -2.78 0.44 18.23
CA GLY A 284 -4.11 0.76 17.69
C GLY A 284 -4.12 0.88 16.15
N LEU A 285 -3.26 0.13 15.45
CA LEU A 285 -3.22 0.09 13.99
C LEU A 285 -4.30 -0.86 13.47
N GLU A 286 -5.10 -0.39 12.51
CA GLU A 286 -6.05 -1.21 11.77
C GLU A 286 -5.36 -1.85 10.56
N PHE A 287 -5.38 -3.18 10.45
CA PHE A 287 -4.96 -3.84 9.22
C PHE A 287 -5.96 -3.61 8.09
N LEU A 288 -5.45 -3.31 6.89
CA LEU A 288 -6.23 -3.23 5.66
C LEU A 288 -5.55 -4.04 4.55
N THR A 289 -6.36 -4.75 3.76
CA THR A 289 -5.92 -5.22 2.45
C THR A 289 -6.09 -4.11 1.40
N TYR A 290 -5.38 -4.18 0.26
CA TYR A 290 -5.59 -3.24 -0.85
C TYR A 290 -7.03 -3.26 -1.37
N ARG A 291 -7.69 -4.42 -1.35
CA ARG A 291 -9.12 -4.53 -1.62
C ARG A 291 -9.94 -3.61 -0.73
N GLN A 292 -9.73 -3.66 0.58
CA GLN A 292 -10.43 -2.81 1.55
C GLN A 292 -10.07 -1.33 1.39
N VAL A 293 -8.81 -1.01 1.06
CA VAL A 293 -8.40 0.37 0.74
C VAL A 293 -9.18 0.90 -0.45
N ILE A 294 -9.26 0.13 -1.54
CA ILE A 294 -9.97 0.51 -2.77
C ILE A 294 -11.48 0.61 -2.51
N GLU A 295 -12.08 -0.34 -1.80
CA GLU A 295 -13.50 -0.32 -1.47
C GLU A 295 -13.89 0.89 -0.60
N ARG A 296 -13.03 1.29 0.34
CA ARG A 296 -13.29 2.43 1.24
C ARG A 296 -13.05 3.79 0.57
N ARG A 297 -12.01 3.91 -0.27
CA ARG A 297 -11.61 5.19 -0.87
C ARG A 297 -12.14 5.40 -2.28
N GLY A 298 -12.38 4.32 -3.00
CA GLY A 298 -12.75 4.31 -4.42
C GLY A 298 -11.57 4.60 -5.35
N LEU A 299 -11.63 4.09 -6.58
CA LEU A 299 -10.57 4.30 -7.59
C LEU A 299 -10.37 5.78 -7.96
N LYS A 300 -11.41 6.61 -7.83
CA LYS A 300 -11.33 8.05 -8.10
C LYS A 300 -10.44 8.82 -7.11
N ALA A 301 -10.15 8.24 -5.96
CA ALA A 301 -9.27 8.83 -4.96
C ALA A 301 -7.78 8.61 -5.25
N MET A 302 -7.44 7.84 -6.28
CA MET A 302 -6.06 7.64 -6.69
C MET A 302 -5.41 8.96 -7.12
N THR A 303 -4.26 9.25 -6.53
CA THR A 303 -3.42 10.39 -6.88
C THR A 303 -1.99 9.89 -7.05
N ALA A 304 -1.39 10.19 -8.19
CA ALA A 304 0.01 9.83 -8.44
C ALA A 304 0.90 10.46 -7.36
N PRO A 305 1.76 9.70 -6.69
CA PRO A 305 2.72 10.25 -5.74
C PRO A 305 3.72 11.15 -6.49
N GLU A 306 4.14 12.25 -5.83
CA GLU A 306 5.11 13.21 -6.41
C GLU A 306 6.43 12.53 -6.78
N GLN A 307 6.85 11.58 -5.94
CA GLN A 307 8.04 10.77 -6.19
C GLN A 307 7.65 9.29 -6.09
N LEU A 308 7.86 8.54 -7.16
CA LEU A 308 7.87 7.08 -7.14
C LEU A 308 9.27 6.52 -6.81
N SER A 309 10.17 7.38 -6.32
CA SER A 309 11.48 6.96 -5.83
C SER A 309 11.27 6.01 -4.65
N GLY A 310 11.80 4.82 -4.78
CA GLY A 310 11.96 3.72 -3.86
C GLY A 310 11.32 3.85 -2.46
N TYR A 311 11.00 2.71 -1.88
CA TYR A 311 10.46 2.64 -0.51
C TYR A 311 11.29 3.53 0.43
N SER A 312 10.60 4.32 1.27
CA SER A 312 11.26 5.22 2.22
C SER A 312 12.38 4.48 2.98
N THR A 313 13.60 4.99 2.88
CA THR A 313 14.75 4.53 3.65
C THR A 313 14.65 4.90 5.14
N GLU A 314 13.50 5.44 5.59
CA GLU A 314 13.30 5.83 6.99
C GLU A 314 13.53 4.68 7.97
N LEU A 315 13.28 3.43 7.55
CA LEU A 315 13.57 2.25 8.38
C LEU A 315 15.07 2.00 8.55
N GLN A 316 15.92 2.57 7.72
CA GLN A 316 17.38 2.34 7.72
C GLN A 316 18.15 3.34 8.59
N ARG A 317 17.55 4.48 8.99
CA ARG A 317 18.27 5.48 9.79
C ARG A 317 18.47 4.98 11.23
N PRO A 318 19.70 4.73 11.67
CA PRO A 318 19.97 4.59 13.09
C PRO A 318 19.71 5.95 13.76
N LYS A 319 18.96 5.94 14.88
CA LYS A 319 18.97 7.08 15.81
C LYS A 319 20.21 6.98 16.65
#